data_846be34bf0147ca46a84f8ff3e247c9c
#
_entry.id   846be34bf0147ca46a84f8ff3e247c9c
#
_cell.length_a   1.000
_cell.length_b   1.000
_cell.length_c   1.000
_cell.angle_alpha   90.00
_cell.angle_beta   90.00
_cell.angle_gamma   90.00
#
_symmetry.space_group_name_H-M   'P 1'
#
loop_
_entity.id
_entity.type
_entity.pdbx_description
1 polymer ?
#
loop_
_entity_poly.entity_id
_entity_poly.type
_entity_poly.pdbx_seq_one_letter_code
_entity_poly.pdbx_strand_id
1 'polypeptide(L)'
;IFIMADAPYKEGDYINLDSGERGYVKNIGIRSTRLMTRDDIEITIPNSLIANSKIINESGGPTESERVRITISVAYGSDIDIVRNLLLAIAKKSENIMQKDNPRVRFRSFGDSALIFELLFWIEKPSERGRIVDDISSKIYKKFIEEKIEIPYPQRTIHMKTNKSNDENNI
;
A
#
# COMPACT_ATOMS: atom_id res chain seq x y z
N ILE A 1 -32.95 16.80 1.20
CA ILE A 1 -33.00 17.48 2.51
C ILE A 1 -32.33 16.66 3.63
N PHE A 2 -32.19 15.34 3.49
CA PHE A 2 -31.66 14.47 4.55
C PHE A 2 -30.11 14.39 4.65
N ILE A 3 -29.37 14.71 3.61
CA ILE A 3 -27.89 14.61 3.60
C ILE A 3 -27.21 15.66 4.51
N MET A 4 -27.88 16.78 4.77
CA MET A 4 -27.30 17.84 5.62
C MET A 4 -27.44 17.58 7.12
N ALA A 5 -28.28 16.62 7.54
CA ALA A 5 -28.53 16.34 8.96
C ALA A 5 -27.61 15.24 9.53
N ASP A 6 -27.09 14.35 8.67
CA ASP A 6 -26.27 13.21 9.05
C ASP A 6 -25.12 13.07 8.06
N ALA A 7 -24.26 14.11 8.01
CA ALA A 7 -23.22 14.23 7.00
C ALA A 7 -22.12 13.15 7.22
N PRO A 8 -22.14 12.05 6.44
CA PRO A 8 -21.14 10.98 6.57
C PRO A 8 -19.73 11.41 6.09
N TYR A 9 -19.63 12.61 5.55
CA TYR A 9 -18.40 13.23 5.08
C TYR A 9 -18.51 14.76 5.13
N LYS A 10 -17.38 15.43 5.12
CA LYS A 10 -17.25 16.90 5.09
C LYS A 10 -16.32 17.36 3.95
N GLU A 11 -16.32 18.63 3.66
CA GLU A 11 -15.34 19.21 2.73
C GLU A 11 -13.91 18.96 3.23
N GLY A 12 -13.04 18.52 2.31
CA GLY A 12 -11.68 18.07 2.59
C GLY A 12 -11.53 16.58 2.81
N ASP A 13 -12.59 15.83 3.10
CA ASP A 13 -12.53 14.38 3.24
C ASP A 13 -12.24 13.70 1.89
N TYR A 14 -11.50 12.59 1.92
CA TYR A 14 -11.32 11.72 0.77
C TYR A 14 -12.33 10.58 0.84
N ILE A 15 -13.25 10.54 -0.10
CA ILE A 15 -14.30 9.54 -0.16
C ILE A 15 -14.19 8.65 -1.40
N ASN A 16 -14.66 7.42 -1.25
CA ASN A 16 -14.75 6.43 -2.31
C ASN A 16 -16.16 5.87 -2.34
N LEU A 17 -16.81 5.95 -3.49
CA LEU A 17 -18.16 5.46 -3.73
C LEU A 17 -18.11 4.06 -4.33
N ASP A 18 -19.14 3.26 -4.09
CA ASP A 18 -19.26 1.91 -4.64
C ASP A 18 -19.38 1.88 -6.18
N SER A 19 -19.83 2.99 -6.77
CA SER A 19 -19.84 3.23 -8.23
C SER A 19 -18.44 3.45 -8.82
N GLY A 20 -17.40 3.58 -7.97
CA GLY A 20 -15.98 3.68 -8.36
C GLY A 20 -15.41 5.09 -8.37
N GLU A 21 -16.24 6.13 -8.26
CA GLU A 21 -15.76 7.51 -8.14
C GLU A 21 -15.12 7.72 -6.77
N ARG A 22 -13.97 8.40 -6.78
CA ARG A 22 -13.21 8.71 -5.58
C ARG A 22 -12.49 10.04 -5.70
N GLY A 23 -12.40 10.77 -4.59
CA GLY A 23 -11.71 12.04 -4.57
C GLY A 23 -11.90 12.80 -3.27
N TYR A 24 -11.24 13.94 -3.19
CA TYR A 24 -11.43 14.89 -2.10
C TYR A 24 -12.75 15.66 -2.30
N VAL A 25 -13.56 15.74 -1.26
CA VAL A 25 -14.76 16.55 -1.25
C VAL A 25 -14.37 18.02 -1.30
N LYS A 26 -14.57 18.64 -2.46
CA LYS A 26 -14.23 20.04 -2.69
C LYS A 26 -15.36 20.98 -2.24
N ASN A 27 -16.60 20.59 -2.51
CA ASN A 27 -17.76 21.38 -2.13
C ASN A 27 -19.02 20.48 -2.02
N ILE A 28 -19.83 20.74 -1.03
CA ILE A 28 -21.12 20.09 -0.82
C ILE A 28 -22.22 21.10 -1.12
N GLY A 29 -22.81 21.04 -2.31
CA GLY A 29 -23.91 21.88 -2.73
C GLY A 29 -25.27 21.29 -2.35
N ILE A 30 -26.34 22.06 -2.61
CA ILE A 30 -27.72 21.63 -2.31
C ILE A 30 -28.16 20.43 -3.16
N ARG A 31 -27.73 20.35 -4.42
CA ARG A 31 -28.12 19.30 -5.38
C ARG A 31 -27.03 18.33 -5.72
N SER A 32 -25.79 18.72 -5.59
CA SER A 32 -24.62 17.94 -6.00
C SER A 32 -23.43 18.18 -5.09
N THR A 33 -22.60 17.18 -4.98
CA THR A 33 -21.29 17.24 -4.34
C THR A 33 -20.19 17.19 -5.42
N ARG A 34 -19.16 18.00 -5.26
CA ARG A 34 -18.01 18.02 -6.15
C ARG A 34 -16.84 17.35 -5.48
N LEU A 35 -16.27 16.38 -6.19
CA LEU A 35 -15.05 15.71 -5.79
C LEU A 35 -13.90 16.15 -6.69
N MET A 36 -12.71 16.25 -6.13
CA MET A 36 -11.46 16.44 -6.87
C MET A 36 -10.65 15.15 -6.78
N THR A 37 -10.35 14.55 -7.93
CA THR A 37 -9.49 13.37 -7.97
C THR A 37 -8.03 13.75 -7.70
N ARG A 38 -7.16 12.73 -7.53
CA ARG A 38 -5.71 12.95 -7.39
C ARG A 38 -5.03 13.46 -8.67
N ASP A 39 -5.72 13.37 -9.79
CA ASP A 39 -5.26 13.87 -11.10
C ASP A 39 -5.87 15.25 -11.44
N ASP A 40 -6.35 15.97 -10.41
CA ASP A 40 -6.98 17.27 -10.50
C ASP A 40 -8.23 17.32 -11.42
N ILE A 41 -8.93 16.19 -11.56
CA ILE A 41 -10.18 16.10 -12.29
C ILE A 41 -11.35 16.34 -11.35
N GLU A 42 -12.21 17.31 -11.67
CA GLU A 42 -13.42 17.57 -10.91
C GLU A 42 -14.56 16.62 -11.37
N ILE A 43 -15.13 15.91 -10.42
CA ILE A 43 -16.31 15.05 -10.63
C ILE A 43 -17.48 15.68 -9.87
N THR A 44 -18.57 15.93 -10.58
CA THR A 44 -19.81 16.42 -9.98
C THR A 44 -20.82 15.28 -9.89
N ILE A 45 -21.25 14.95 -8.68
CA ILE A 45 -22.16 13.84 -8.41
C ILE A 45 -23.44 14.36 -7.80
N PRO A 46 -24.62 14.02 -8.35
CA PRO A 46 -25.90 14.37 -7.74
C PRO A 46 -26.02 13.78 -6.33
N ASN A 47 -26.46 14.59 -5.37
CA ASN A 47 -26.62 14.13 -3.98
C ASN A 47 -27.58 12.95 -3.83
N SER A 48 -28.54 12.79 -4.75
CA SER A 48 -29.42 11.63 -4.80
C SER A 48 -28.69 10.31 -5.09
N LEU A 49 -27.64 10.34 -5.90
CA LEU A 49 -26.79 9.16 -6.14
C LEU A 49 -25.96 8.85 -4.92
N ILE A 50 -25.31 9.86 -4.34
CA ILE A 50 -24.50 9.69 -3.14
C ILE A 50 -25.32 9.12 -1.97
N ALA A 51 -26.55 9.62 -1.79
CA ALA A 51 -27.44 9.16 -0.72
C ALA A 51 -27.79 7.67 -0.79
N ASN A 52 -27.75 7.09 -1.99
CA ASN A 52 -28.04 5.68 -2.22
C ASN A 52 -26.78 4.82 -2.38
N SER A 53 -25.60 5.42 -2.33
CA SER A 53 -24.31 4.75 -2.50
C SER A 53 -23.73 4.36 -1.15
N LYS A 54 -22.96 3.26 -1.14
CA LYS A 54 -22.03 2.99 -0.04
C LYS A 54 -20.88 3.97 -0.10
N ILE A 55 -20.68 4.71 0.98
CA ILE A 55 -19.59 5.68 1.10
C ILE A 55 -18.50 5.09 1.99
N ILE A 56 -17.28 5.02 1.48
CA ILE A 56 -16.08 4.74 2.26
C ILE A 56 -15.36 6.06 2.44
N ASN A 57 -15.42 6.62 3.65
CA ASN A 57 -14.69 7.83 4.00
C ASN A 57 -13.31 7.45 4.55
N GLU A 58 -12.28 7.64 3.74
CA GLU A 58 -10.90 7.30 4.12
C GLU A 58 -10.29 8.32 5.11
N SER A 59 -10.85 9.54 5.17
CA SER A 59 -10.43 10.60 6.09
C SER A 59 -11.32 10.74 7.33
N GLY A 60 -12.45 10.03 7.38
CA GLY A 60 -13.53 10.22 8.35
C GLY A 60 -13.32 9.55 9.72
N GLY A 61 -12.10 9.20 10.09
CA GLY A 61 -11.80 8.69 11.44
C GLY A 61 -11.76 9.80 12.50
N PRO A 62 -11.64 9.44 13.79
CA PRO A 62 -11.53 10.39 14.90
C PRO A 62 -10.26 11.26 14.81
N THR A 63 -9.32 10.86 13.98
CA THR A 63 -8.10 11.60 13.63
C THR A 63 -7.91 11.55 12.12
N GLU A 64 -7.36 12.59 11.51
CA GLU A 64 -7.05 12.62 10.06
C GLU A 64 -5.95 11.64 9.65
N SER A 65 -5.43 10.85 10.58
CA SER A 65 -4.35 9.91 10.35
C SER A 65 -4.78 8.69 9.54
N GLU A 66 -3.93 8.25 8.62
CA GLU A 66 -4.12 7.06 7.80
C GLU A 66 -3.06 6.00 8.12
N ARG A 67 -3.50 4.73 8.17
CA ARG A 67 -2.58 3.60 8.28
C ARG A 67 -2.11 3.15 6.90
N VAL A 68 -0.81 3.24 6.69
CA VAL A 68 -0.14 2.79 5.48
C VAL A 68 0.41 1.39 5.66
N ARG A 69 0.38 0.61 4.57
CA ARG A 69 1.00 -0.72 4.48
C ARG A 69 1.90 -0.76 3.25
N ILE A 70 3.12 -1.23 3.45
CA ILE A 70 4.05 -1.51 2.35
C ILE A 70 4.37 -3.00 2.40
N THR A 71 4.09 -3.70 1.30
CA THR A 71 4.42 -5.11 1.14
C THR A 71 5.85 -5.23 0.61
N ILE A 72 6.65 -6.06 1.25
CA ILE A 72 8.06 -6.27 0.93
C ILE A 72 8.31 -7.76 0.73
N SER A 73 8.97 -8.12 -0.36
CA SER A 73 9.39 -9.48 -0.68
C SER A 73 10.89 -9.64 -0.48
N VAL A 74 11.31 -10.67 0.24
CA VAL A 74 12.72 -11.02 0.41
C VAL A 74 12.96 -12.47 0.04
N ALA A 75 14.16 -12.81 -0.41
CA ALA A 75 14.50 -14.17 -0.82
C ALA A 75 14.38 -15.16 0.34
N TYR A 76 14.03 -16.40 0.02
CA TYR A 76 14.13 -17.51 0.96
C TYR A 76 15.58 -17.66 1.44
N GLY A 77 15.76 -17.94 2.73
CA GLY A 77 17.08 -17.98 3.37
C GLY A 77 17.49 -16.66 4.00
N SER A 78 16.77 -15.57 3.77
CA SER A 78 17.01 -14.30 4.49
C SER A 78 16.70 -14.45 5.97
N ASP A 79 17.51 -13.81 6.83
CA ASP A 79 17.28 -13.76 8.26
C ASP A 79 16.07 -12.87 8.57
N ILE A 80 15.02 -13.47 9.10
CA ILE A 80 13.73 -12.80 9.39
C ILE A 80 13.90 -11.66 10.41
N ASP A 81 14.76 -11.85 11.40
CA ASP A 81 14.94 -10.86 12.46
C ASP A 81 15.78 -9.67 11.99
N ILE A 82 16.77 -9.90 11.15
CA ILE A 82 17.54 -8.84 10.50
C ILE A 82 16.60 -7.99 9.63
N VAL A 83 15.80 -8.63 8.77
CA VAL A 83 14.83 -7.94 7.90
C VAL A 83 13.85 -7.12 8.74
N ARG A 84 13.28 -7.71 9.78
CA ARG A 84 12.32 -7.04 10.67
C ARG A 84 12.93 -5.81 11.34
N ASN A 85 14.10 -5.96 11.93
CA ASN A 85 14.79 -4.88 12.63
C ASN A 85 15.17 -3.75 11.71
N LEU A 86 15.63 -4.07 10.49
CA LEU A 86 15.97 -3.09 9.47
C LEU A 86 14.75 -2.26 9.03
N LEU A 87 13.64 -2.92 8.72
CA LEU A 87 12.40 -2.25 8.34
C LEU A 87 11.86 -1.34 9.45
N LEU A 88 11.90 -1.81 10.70
CA LEU A 88 11.53 -1.01 11.87
C LEU A 88 12.46 0.19 12.07
N ALA A 89 13.76 0.02 11.86
CA ALA A 89 14.73 1.11 12.00
C ALA A 89 14.50 2.21 10.95
N ILE A 90 14.19 1.83 9.71
CA ILE A 90 13.86 2.79 8.64
C ILE A 90 12.60 3.57 9.01
N ALA A 91 11.54 2.89 9.44
CA ALA A 91 10.29 3.55 9.81
C ALA A 91 10.46 4.48 11.01
N LYS A 92 11.20 4.07 12.05
CA LYS A 92 11.44 4.89 13.24
C LYS A 92 12.27 6.15 12.95
N LYS A 93 13.16 6.11 11.96
CA LYS A 93 13.98 7.26 11.56
C LYS A 93 13.25 8.24 10.65
N SER A 94 12.08 7.89 10.15
CA SER A 94 11.33 8.75 9.24
C SER A 94 10.49 9.77 10.02
N GLU A 95 10.71 11.06 9.75
CA GLU A 95 9.98 12.17 10.36
C GLU A 95 8.52 12.24 9.93
N ASN A 96 8.19 11.65 8.77
CA ASN A 96 6.86 11.68 8.18
C ASN A 96 5.94 10.56 8.71
N ILE A 97 6.45 9.71 9.61
CA ILE A 97 5.70 8.62 10.24
C ILE A 97 5.33 9.00 11.67
N MET A 98 4.07 8.82 12.02
CA MET A 98 3.60 9.03 13.39
C MET A 98 4.22 7.98 14.33
N GLN A 99 5.10 8.42 15.22
CA GLN A 99 5.78 7.53 16.18
C GLN A 99 4.86 7.09 17.32
N LYS A 100 3.77 7.83 17.58
CA LYS A 100 2.80 7.55 18.64
C LYS A 100 2.20 6.14 18.52
N ASP A 101 1.94 5.68 17.30
CA ASP A 101 1.32 4.38 17.03
C ASP A 101 2.34 3.30 16.64
N ASN A 102 3.59 3.46 16.98
CA ASN A 102 4.70 2.55 16.76
C ASN A 102 4.62 1.73 15.45
N PRO A 103 5.51 1.96 14.50
CA PRO A 103 5.58 1.14 13.29
C PRO A 103 5.70 -0.35 13.63
N ARG A 104 5.08 -1.20 12.83
CA ARG A 104 5.06 -2.65 13.00
C ARG A 104 5.50 -3.36 11.73
N VAL A 105 6.24 -4.44 11.89
CA VAL A 105 6.57 -5.35 10.79
C VAL A 105 5.92 -6.70 11.06
N ARG A 106 5.24 -7.23 10.05
CA ARG A 106 4.64 -8.56 10.10
C ARG A 106 5.16 -9.42 8.97
N PHE A 107 5.60 -10.62 9.31
CA PHE A 107 5.77 -11.69 8.34
C PHE A 107 4.38 -12.22 8.00
N ARG A 108 3.98 -12.15 6.74
CA ARG A 108 2.60 -12.45 6.32
C ARG A 108 2.43 -13.85 5.80
N SER A 109 3.29 -14.25 4.90
CA SER A 109 3.16 -15.54 4.22
C SER A 109 4.44 -15.96 3.53
N PHE A 110 4.47 -17.23 3.19
CA PHE A 110 5.43 -17.80 2.26
C PHE A 110 4.83 -17.65 0.86
N GLY A 111 5.48 -16.86 -0.01
CA GLY A 111 5.10 -16.72 -1.42
C GLY A 111 5.81 -17.75 -2.28
N ASP A 112 5.47 -17.82 -3.57
CA ASP A 112 6.02 -18.81 -4.51
C ASP A 112 7.55 -18.73 -4.63
N SER A 113 8.11 -17.54 -4.52
CA SER A 113 9.57 -17.31 -4.65
C SER A 113 10.13 -16.38 -3.58
N ALA A 114 9.34 -15.99 -2.58
CA ALA A 114 9.72 -14.98 -1.61
C ALA A 114 9.05 -15.18 -0.25
N LEU A 115 9.69 -14.66 0.80
CA LEU A 115 9.09 -14.40 2.10
C LEU A 115 8.39 -13.03 2.03
N ILE A 116 7.12 -12.98 2.41
CA ILE A 116 6.32 -11.74 2.31
C ILE A 116 6.22 -11.09 3.67
N PHE A 117 6.74 -9.86 3.74
CA PHE A 117 6.63 -8.99 4.89
C PHE A 117 5.72 -7.81 4.60
N GLU A 118 5.21 -7.21 5.66
CA GLU A 118 4.41 -6.00 5.60
C GLU A 118 4.89 -5.03 6.68
N LEU A 119 5.30 -3.83 6.24
CA LEU A 119 5.58 -2.71 7.11
C LEU A 119 4.31 -1.88 7.26
N LEU A 120 3.85 -1.71 8.51
CA LEU A 120 2.65 -0.94 8.85
C LEU A 120 3.06 0.26 9.69
N PHE A 121 2.55 1.43 9.30
CA PHE A 121 2.77 2.68 10.02
C PHE A 121 1.63 3.66 9.80
N TRP A 122 1.57 4.71 10.60
CA TRP A 122 0.58 5.76 10.50
C TRP A 122 1.20 7.04 9.97
N ILE A 123 0.46 7.75 9.14
CA ILE A 123 0.81 9.08 8.63
C ILE A 123 -0.24 10.08 9.09
N GLU A 124 0.17 11.32 9.32
CA GLU A 124 -0.71 12.38 9.79
C GLU A 124 -1.63 12.88 8.68
N LYS A 125 -1.07 13.04 7.47
CA LYS A 125 -1.79 13.60 6.32
C LYS A 125 -1.97 12.56 5.21
N PRO A 126 -3.18 12.05 4.98
CA PRO A 126 -3.47 11.10 3.90
C PRO A 126 -3.07 11.61 2.51
N SER A 127 -3.13 12.93 2.28
CA SER A 127 -2.70 13.57 1.02
C SER A 127 -1.22 13.33 0.70
N GLU A 128 -0.36 13.14 1.70
CA GLU A 128 1.07 12.90 1.55
C GLU A 128 1.43 11.42 1.37
N ARG A 129 0.44 10.51 1.42
CA ARG A 129 0.64 9.06 1.38
C ARG A 129 1.56 8.61 0.24
N GLY A 130 1.31 9.11 -0.98
CA GLY A 130 2.12 8.71 -2.15
C GLY A 130 3.59 9.07 -1.98
N ARG A 131 3.89 10.29 -1.54
CA ARG A 131 5.25 10.78 -1.31
C ARG A 131 5.95 10.01 -0.19
N ILE A 132 5.23 9.71 0.89
CA ILE A 132 5.79 8.99 2.04
C ILE A 132 6.07 7.53 1.67
N VAL A 133 5.15 6.87 0.94
CA VAL A 133 5.36 5.49 0.46
C VAL A 133 6.56 5.40 -0.47
N ASP A 134 6.72 6.36 -1.38
CA ASP A 134 7.88 6.43 -2.27
C ASP A 134 9.19 6.59 -1.49
N ASP A 135 9.25 7.55 -0.56
CA ASP A 135 10.44 7.80 0.28
C ASP A 135 10.83 6.56 1.08
N ILE A 136 9.87 5.93 1.76
CA ILE A 136 10.11 4.73 2.57
C ILE A 136 10.54 3.55 1.70
N SER A 137 9.87 3.31 0.57
CA SER A 137 10.21 2.22 -0.34
C SER A 137 11.61 2.38 -0.93
N SER A 138 11.98 3.61 -1.29
CA SER A 138 13.32 3.95 -1.77
C SER A 138 14.39 3.71 -0.70
N LYS A 139 14.13 4.09 0.55
CA LYS A 139 15.03 3.83 1.68
C LYS A 139 15.18 2.33 1.95
N ILE A 140 14.09 1.58 1.89
CA ILE A 140 14.12 0.11 2.05
C ILE A 140 14.99 -0.51 0.97
N TYR A 141 14.76 -0.16 -0.30
CA TYR A 141 15.52 -0.71 -1.41
C TYR A 141 17.02 -0.45 -1.31
N LYS A 142 17.40 0.80 -1.03
CA LYS A 142 18.81 1.18 -0.84
C LYS A 142 19.45 0.41 0.32
N LYS A 143 18.71 0.29 1.44
CA LYS A 143 19.23 -0.40 2.62
C LYS A 143 19.34 -1.91 2.39
N PHE A 144 18.45 -2.52 1.62
CA PHE A 144 18.55 -3.92 1.24
C PHE A 144 19.80 -4.21 0.41
N ILE A 145 20.16 -3.30 -0.51
CA ILE A 145 21.42 -3.42 -1.28
C ILE A 145 22.63 -3.35 -0.34
N GLU A 146 22.67 -2.38 0.58
CA GLU A 146 23.77 -2.21 1.54
C GLU A 146 23.94 -3.44 2.44
N GLU A 147 22.83 -4.00 2.95
CA GLU A 147 22.83 -5.16 3.85
C GLU A 147 22.85 -6.50 3.10
N LYS A 148 22.93 -6.48 1.76
CA LYS A 148 22.90 -7.67 0.90
C LYS A 148 21.67 -8.55 1.10
N ILE A 149 20.54 -7.94 1.41
CA ILE A 149 19.24 -8.62 1.46
C ILE A 149 18.69 -8.70 0.04
N GLU A 150 18.50 -9.91 -0.45
CA GLU A 150 18.06 -10.15 -1.82
C GLU A 150 16.54 -9.97 -1.95
N ILE A 151 16.11 -9.21 -2.98
CA ILE A 151 14.75 -9.16 -3.47
C ILE A 151 14.68 -10.17 -4.62
N PRO A 152 13.97 -11.29 -4.46
CA PRO A 152 14.07 -12.40 -5.39
C PRO A 152 13.36 -12.11 -6.72
N TYR A 153 13.98 -12.54 -7.80
CA TYR A 153 13.29 -12.75 -9.07
C TYR A 153 12.42 -14.02 -9.00
N PRO A 154 11.45 -14.20 -9.89
CA PRO A 154 10.71 -15.45 -9.99
C PRO A 154 11.65 -16.64 -10.14
N GLN A 155 11.56 -17.64 -9.25
CA GLN A 155 12.42 -18.81 -9.22
C GLN A 155 11.73 -20.00 -9.90
N ARG A 156 12.50 -20.77 -10.69
CA ARG A 156 12.03 -22.03 -11.30
C ARG A 156 13.14 -23.06 -11.23
N THR A 157 12.80 -24.26 -10.77
CA THR A 157 13.72 -25.40 -10.82
C THR A 157 13.55 -26.13 -12.14
N ILE A 158 14.63 -26.27 -12.90
CA ILE A 158 14.63 -26.98 -14.17
C ILE A 158 15.41 -28.30 -14.00
N HIS A 159 14.74 -29.43 -14.22
CA HIS A 159 15.35 -30.73 -14.28
C HIS A 159 15.67 -31.10 -15.73
N MET A 160 16.94 -31.04 -16.12
CA MET A 160 17.39 -31.48 -17.44
C MET A 160 17.69 -32.97 -17.43
N LYS A 161 17.01 -33.75 -18.27
CA LYS A 161 17.35 -35.15 -18.52
C LYS A 161 18.33 -35.18 -19.69
N THR A 162 19.56 -35.58 -19.43
CA THR A 162 20.54 -35.88 -20.50
C THR A 162 20.28 -37.29 -20.96
N ASN A 163 19.75 -37.47 -22.17
CA ASN A 163 19.75 -38.79 -22.82
C ASN A 163 21.19 -39.12 -23.18
N LYS A 164 21.81 -40.07 -22.50
CA LYS A 164 23.01 -40.74 -23.01
C LYS A 164 22.59 -41.48 -24.29
N SER A 165 22.96 -40.98 -25.44
CA SER A 165 22.96 -41.75 -26.67
C SER A 165 23.89 -42.92 -26.45
N ASN A 166 23.38 -44.15 -26.51
CA ASN A 166 24.18 -45.35 -26.58
C ASN A 166 24.86 -45.37 -27.94
N ASP A 167 26.05 -44.78 -28.05
CA ASP A 167 26.98 -45.11 -29.11
C ASP A 167 27.80 -46.32 -28.66
N GLU A 168 27.13 -47.46 -28.60
CA GLU A 168 27.77 -48.79 -28.62
C GLU A 168 27.12 -49.60 -29.75
N ASN A 169 27.62 -49.42 -30.96
CA ASN A 169 27.66 -50.46 -31.97
C ASN A 169 28.50 -49.99 -33.17
N ASN A 170 29.80 -50.29 -33.09
CA ASN A 170 30.57 -50.60 -34.28
C ASN A 170 31.92 -51.27 -33.85
N ILE A 171 31.94 -52.57 -33.81
CA ILE A 171 33.06 -53.40 -34.27
C ILE A 171 32.46 -54.57 -35.02
#